data_06715b887a8273deb4742580417a427a
#
_entry.id   06715b887a8273deb4742580417a427a
#
_cell.length_a   1.000
_cell.length_b   1.000
_cell.length_c   1.000
_cell.angle_alpha   90.00
_cell.angle_beta   90.00
_cell.angle_gamma   90.00
#
_symmetry.space_group_name_H-M   'P 1'
#
loop_
_entity.id
_entity.type
_entity.pdbx_description
1 polymer ?
#
loop_
_entity_poly.entity_id
_entity_poly.type
_entity_poly.pdbx_seq_one_letter_code
_entity_poly.pdbx_strand_id
1 'polypeptide(L)'
;MYITCLDVEGVLVPEIWIAFAEASGIPELKKTTRDEPDYDKLMNWRLGILKEHGLGLKEIQETIAKIDPLPGAREFLDELRTFSQVILISDTFTQFATPLMEKLGWPTLFCNSLEVAEDGEITGFKMRVEQSKLSTVKALQSIGFDTIASGDSYNDLGMIQASKAGFLFRSTDKIKADYPQIPAYETYEELLGAIKDAIK
;
A
#
# COMPACT_ATOMS: atom_id res chain seq x y z
N MET A 1 -4.52 -2.24 23.69
CA MET A 1 -4.23 -3.32 22.71
C MET A 1 -3.57 -2.68 21.51
N TYR A 2 -2.48 -3.27 21.01
CA TYR A 2 -1.74 -2.71 19.88
C TYR A 2 -2.23 -3.25 18.54
N ILE A 3 -2.21 -2.38 17.52
CA ILE A 3 -2.41 -2.75 16.13
C ILE A 3 -1.36 -2.04 15.26
N THR A 4 -0.69 -2.80 14.41
CA THR A 4 0.31 -2.27 13.46
C THR A 4 -0.37 -2.02 12.13
N CYS A 5 -0.29 -0.78 11.66
CA CYS A 5 -0.82 -0.29 10.40
C CYS A 5 0.33 -0.13 9.40
N LEU A 6 0.32 -0.88 8.33
CA LEU A 6 1.38 -0.84 7.32
C LEU A 6 0.84 -0.36 5.98
N ASP A 7 1.62 0.44 5.28
CA ASP A 7 1.43 0.59 3.84
C ASP A 7 1.78 -0.70 3.11
N VAL A 8 1.40 -0.82 1.86
CA VAL A 8 1.55 -2.02 1.04
C VAL A 8 2.63 -1.83 -0.03
N GLU A 9 2.45 -0.81 -0.89
CA GLU A 9 3.37 -0.52 -1.99
C GLU A 9 4.64 0.15 -1.45
N GLY A 10 5.81 -0.26 -1.91
CA GLY A 10 7.10 0.19 -1.35
C GLY A 10 7.48 -0.47 0.00
N VAL A 11 6.52 -1.03 0.73
CA VAL A 11 6.74 -1.68 2.03
C VAL A 11 6.73 -3.21 1.92
N LEU A 12 5.71 -3.79 1.30
CA LEU A 12 5.52 -5.25 1.19
C LEU A 12 5.55 -5.75 -0.25
N VAL A 13 5.14 -4.91 -1.18
CA VAL A 13 5.12 -5.21 -2.61
C VAL A 13 5.73 -4.04 -3.38
N PRO A 14 6.23 -4.25 -4.60
CA PRO A 14 6.64 -3.12 -5.45
C PRO A 14 5.43 -2.24 -5.80
N GLU A 15 5.69 -1.04 -6.27
CA GLU A 15 4.67 -0.13 -6.84
C GLU A 15 3.90 -0.87 -7.94
N ILE A 16 2.61 -1.16 -7.71
CA ILE A 16 1.82 -2.07 -8.56
C ILE A 16 1.73 -1.55 -9.99
N TRP A 17 1.48 -0.26 -10.18
CA TRP A 17 1.37 0.32 -11.52
C TRP A 17 2.69 0.28 -12.29
N ILE A 18 3.81 0.49 -11.62
CA ILE A 18 5.15 0.41 -12.24
C ILE A 18 5.44 -1.04 -12.63
N ALA A 19 5.25 -1.96 -11.69
CA ALA A 19 5.48 -3.39 -11.94
C ALA A 19 4.52 -3.95 -13.00
N PHE A 20 3.26 -3.50 -13.00
CA PHE A 20 2.30 -3.84 -14.03
C PHE A 20 2.71 -3.31 -15.41
N ALA A 21 3.16 -2.06 -15.50
CA ALA A 21 3.68 -1.47 -16.74
C ALA A 21 4.85 -2.27 -17.32
N GLU A 22 5.74 -2.75 -16.46
CA GLU A 22 6.88 -3.59 -16.86
C GLU A 22 6.44 -4.97 -17.32
N ALA A 23 5.56 -5.62 -16.56
CA ALA A 23 5.08 -6.96 -16.88
C ALA A 23 4.16 -7.01 -18.11
N SER A 24 3.40 -5.95 -18.36
CA SER A 24 2.50 -5.82 -19.54
C SER A 24 3.20 -5.27 -20.78
N GLY A 25 4.36 -4.64 -20.61
CA GLY A 25 5.06 -3.96 -21.72
C GLY A 25 4.40 -2.63 -22.13
N ILE A 26 3.63 -1.99 -21.25
CA ILE A 26 2.94 -0.72 -21.49
C ILE A 26 3.63 0.38 -20.65
N PRO A 27 4.70 1.01 -21.17
CA PRO A 27 5.52 1.94 -20.39
C PRO A 27 4.77 3.21 -19.94
N GLU A 28 3.71 3.59 -20.65
CA GLU A 28 2.86 4.74 -20.32
C GLU A 28 2.28 4.62 -18.91
N LEU A 29 1.95 3.42 -18.45
CA LEU A 29 1.38 3.17 -17.12
C LEU A 29 2.37 3.40 -15.96
N LYS A 30 3.66 3.67 -16.24
CA LYS A 30 4.65 4.07 -15.21
C LYS A 30 4.42 5.46 -14.64
N LYS A 31 3.57 6.28 -15.26
CA LYS A 31 3.22 7.61 -14.77
C LYS A 31 2.63 7.52 -13.36
N THR A 32 3.13 8.35 -12.45
CA THR A 32 2.76 8.37 -11.04
C THR A 32 2.17 9.70 -10.62
N THR A 33 1.78 9.83 -9.35
CA THR A 33 1.34 11.11 -8.77
C THR A 33 2.43 12.19 -8.74
N ARG A 34 3.69 11.83 -8.99
CA ARG A 34 4.79 12.80 -9.19
C ARG A 34 4.69 13.49 -10.54
N ASP A 35 4.13 12.80 -11.55
CA ASP A 35 3.98 13.30 -12.92
C ASP A 35 2.61 13.98 -13.12
N GLU A 36 1.56 13.49 -12.45
CA GLU A 36 0.22 14.05 -12.43
C GLU A 36 -0.31 14.02 -10.98
N PRO A 37 -0.22 15.16 -10.26
CA PRO A 37 -0.64 15.23 -8.86
C PRO A 37 -2.16 15.06 -8.64
N ASP A 38 -2.96 15.35 -9.67
CA ASP A 38 -4.40 15.12 -9.63
C ASP A 38 -4.70 13.63 -9.81
N TYR A 39 -5.05 12.98 -8.69
CA TYR A 39 -5.27 11.53 -8.67
C TYR A 39 -6.39 11.08 -9.61
N ASP A 40 -7.48 11.85 -9.70
CA ASP A 40 -8.61 11.50 -10.56
C ASP A 40 -8.21 11.58 -12.04
N LYS A 41 -7.45 12.59 -12.42
CA LYS A 41 -6.90 12.69 -13.78
C LYS A 41 -5.93 11.54 -14.09
N LEU A 42 -5.04 11.22 -13.16
CA LEU A 42 -4.10 10.12 -13.32
C LEU A 42 -4.83 8.80 -13.50
N MET A 43 -5.83 8.50 -12.67
CA MET A 43 -6.59 7.26 -12.75
C MET A 43 -7.43 7.19 -14.03
N ASN A 44 -8.13 8.25 -14.40
CA ASN A 44 -8.92 8.26 -15.65
C ASN A 44 -8.01 8.07 -16.88
N TRP A 45 -6.81 8.66 -16.87
CA TRP A 45 -5.83 8.46 -17.91
C TRP A 45 -5.35 6.99 -17.98
N ARG A 46 -5.04 6.38 -16.82
CA ARG A 46 -4.67 4.95 -16.74
C ARG A 46 -5.77 4.04 -17.26
N LEU A 47 -7.04 4.28 -16.86
CA LEU A 47 -8.18 3.52 -17.36
C LEU A 47 -8.35 3.64 -18.87
N GLY A 48 -8.12 4.83 -19.45
CA GLY A 48 -8.08 5.04 -20.89
C GLY A 48 -7.06 4.14 -21.59
N ILE A 49 -5.83 4.07 -21.06
CA ILE A 49 -4.77 3.20 -21.62
C ILE A 49 -5.14 1.72 -21.51
N LEU A 50 -5.68 1.28 -20.36
CA LEU A 50 -6.12 -0.11 -20.23
C LEU A 50 -7.18 -0.48 -21.28
N LYS A 51 -8.12 0.43 -21.51
CA LYS A 51 -9.16 0.25 -22.54
C LYS A 51 -8.59 0.23 -23.96
N GLU A 52 -7.67 1.14 -24.29
CA GLU A 52 -7.00 1.19 -25.60
C GLU A 52 -6.22 -0.10 -25.90
N HIS A 53 -5.66 -0.74 -24.88
CA HIS A 53 -4.96 -2.01 -24.96
C HIS A 53 -5.88 -3.24 -24.84
N GLY A 54 -7.19 -3.05 -24.67
CA GLY A 54 -8.16 -4.13 -24.52
C GLY A 54 -7.96 -4.97 -23.23
N LEU A 55 -7.41 -4.35 -22.17
CA LEU A 55 -7.14 -5.03 -20.91
C LEU A 55 -8.33 -4.89 -19.96
N GLY A 56 -9.00 -6.00 -19.75
CA GLY A 56 -10.01 -6.14 -18.71
C GLY A 56 -9.41 -6.57 -17.37
N LEU A 57 -10.27 -6.70 -16.35
CA LEU A 57 -9.84 -7.07 -14.99
C LEU A 57 -9.06 -8.39 -14.96
N LYS A 58 -9.51 -9.39 -15.73
CA LYS A 58 -8.89 -10.71 -15.74
C LYS A 58 -7.43 -10.67 -16.22
N GLU A 59 -7.17 -10.02 -17.35
CA GLU A 59 -5.82 -9.88 -17.93
C GLU A 59 -4.89 -9.10 -16.99
N ILE A 60 -5.45 -8.09 -16.29
CA ILE A 60 -4.70 -7.31 -15.31
C ILE A 60 -4.35 -8.16 -14.10
N GLN A 61 -5.29 -8.92 -13.56
CA GLN A 61 -5.04 -9.82 -12.43
C GLN A 61 -4.04 -10.93 -12.78
N GLU A 62 -4.13 -11.51 -13.97
CA GLU A 62 -3.16 -12.49 -14.46
C GLU A 62 -1.74 -11.91 -14.59
N THR A 63 -1.63 -10.63 -14.94
CA THR A 63 -0.35 -9.92 -15.01
C THR A 63 0.18 -9.62 -13.60
N ILE A 64 -0.65 -9.09 -12.71
CA ILE A 64 -0.27 -8.80 -11.31
C ILE A 64 0.11 -10.09 -10.56
N ALA A 65 -0.53 -11.21 -10.87
CA ALA A 65 -0.18 -12.51 -10.27
C ALA A 65 1.27 -12.96 -10.56
N LYS A 66 1.91 -12.39 -11.57
CA LYS A 66 3.34 -12.63 -11.87
C LYS A 66 4.28 -11.76 -11.05
N ILE A 67 3.76 -10.73 -10.40
CA ILE A 67 4.54 -9.85 -9.52
C ILE A 67 4.70 -10.54 -8.17
N ASP A 68 5.92 -10.55 -7.64
CA ASP A 68 6.18 -11.11 -6.33
C ASP A 68 6.24 -10.01 -5.25
N PRO A 69 5.86 -10.33 -3.99
CA PRO A 69 6.16 -9.49 -2.85
C PRO A 69 7.65 -9.20 -2.74
N LEU A 70 8.00 -8.12 -2.06
CA LEU A 70 9.39 -7.80 -1.78
C LEU A 70 10.04 -8.94 -0.96
N PRO A 71 11.33 -9.24 -1.21
CA PRO A 71 12.02 -10.31 -0.50
C PRO A 71 11.94 -10.15 1.02
N GLY A 72 11.46 -11.19 1.72
CA GLY A 72 11.28 -11.19 3.16
C GLY A 72 9.95 -10.58 3.66
N ALA A 73 9.11 -10.03 2.79
CA ALA A 73 7.86 -9.38 3.19
C ALA A 73 6.87 -10.35 3.84
N ARG A 74 6.78 -11.58 3.33
CA ARG A 74 5.90 -12.60 3.87
C ARG A 74 6.35 -13.05 5.26
N GLU A 75 7.62 -13.34 5.42
CA GLU A 75 8.23 -13.76 6.68
C GLU A 75 8.11 -12.66 7.74
N PHE A 76 8.32 -11.40 7.34
CA PHE A 76 8.11 -10.23 8.21
C PHE A 76 6.66 -10.17 8.73
N LEU A 77 5.68 -10.31 7.84
CA LEU A 77 4.27 -10.30 8.24
C LEU A 77 3.91 -11.46 9.17
N ASP A 78 4.42 -12.65 8.87
CA ASP A 78 4.14 -13.85 9.69
C ASP A 78 4.74 -13.70 11.09
N GLU A 79 5.94 -13.15 11.23
CA GLU A 79 6.53 -12.86 12.53
C GLU A 79 5.81 -11.72 13.26
N LEU A 80 5.49 -10.62 12.57
CA LEU A 80 4.78 -9.48 13.15
C LEU A 80 3.44 -9.90 13.77
N ARG A 81 2.70 -10.79 13.09
CA ARG A 81 1.41 -11.32 13.55
C ARG A 81 1.50 -12.15 14.83
N THR A 82 2.68 -12.62 15.22
CA THR A 82 2.84 -13.38 16.46
C THR A 82 2.70 -12.53 17.72
N PHE A 83 2.87 -11.21 17.62
CA PHE A 83 2.86 -10.31 18.77
C PHE A 83 2.07 -9.00 18.58
N SER A 84 1.58 -8.72 17.36
CA SER A 84 0.73 -7.55 17.05
C SER A 84 -0.42 -7.94 16.14
N GLN A 85 -1.58 -7.29 16.33
CA GLN A 85 -2.58 -7.26 15.26
C GLN A 85 -2.02 -6.49 14.08
N VAL A 86 -2.31 -6.92 12.86
CA VAL A 86 -1.78 -6.28 11.65
C VAL A 86 -2.89 -5.92 10.69
N ILE A 87 -2.87 -4.69 10.21
CA ILE A 87 -3.75 -4.21 9.17
C ILE A 87 -2.92 -3.50 8.09
N LEU A 88 -3.21 -3.79 6.85
CA LEU A 88 -2.65 -3.11 5.70
C LEU A 88 -3.60 -1.99 5.26
N ILE A 89 -3.05 -0.82 4.95
CA ILE A 89 -3.81 0.33 4.50
C ILE A 89 -3.14 0.88 3.25
N SER A 90 -3.82 0.80 2.11
CA SER A 90 -3.24 1.16 0.81
C SER A 90 -4.21 1.99 -0.03
N ASP A 91 -3.66 2.81 -0.90
CA ASP A 91 -4.42 3.54 -1.91
C ASP A 91 -4.66 2.72 -3.20
N THR A 92 -4.20 1.47 -3.23
CA THR A 92 -4.50 0.49 -4.29
C THR A 92 -5.98 0.07 -4.30
N PHE A 93 -6.33 -0.86 -5.17
CA PHE A 93 -7.69 -1.39 -5.34
C PHE A 93 -7.75 -2.87 -4.96
N THR A 94 -8.85 -3.29 -4.33
CA THR A 94 -9.06 -4.69 -3.91
C THR A 94 -8.78 -5.66 -5.06
N GLN A 95 -9.28 -5.37 -6.25
CA GLN A 95 -9.17 -6.25 -7.40
C GLN A 95 -7.72 -6.40 -7.89
N PHE A 96 -6.91 -5.34 -7.76
CA PHE A 96 -5.48 -5.39 -8.10
C PHE A 96 -4.65 -6.06 -7.00
N ALA A 97 -4.99 -5.81 -5.74
CA ALA A 97 -4.26 -6.35 -4.62
C ALA A 97 -4.48 -7.86 -4.41
N THR A 98 -5.63 -8.40 -4.81
CA THR A 98 -6.02 -9.80 -4.53
C THR A 98 -4.94 -10.84 -4.83
N PRO A 99 -4.29 -10.87 -6.02
CA PRO A 99 -3.23 -11.85 -6.29
C PRO A 99 -2.00 -11.71 -5.38
N LEU A 100 -1.68 -10.50 -4.94
CA LEU A 100 -0.57 -10.24 -4.04
C LEU A 100 -0.92 -10.60 -2.59
N MET A 101 -2.17 -10.40 -2.18
CA MET A 101 -2.65 -10.76 -0.85
C MET A 101 -2.61 -12.28 -0.63
N GLU A 102 -2.86 -13.07 -1.67
CA GLU A 102 -2.66 -14.52 -1.61
C GLU A 102 -1.22 -14.87 -1.25
N LYS A 103 -0.24 -14.27 -1.94
CA LYS A 103 1.20 -14.48 -1.68
C LYS A 103 1.62 -14.00 -0.28
N LEU A 104 0.98 -12.97 0.25
CA LEU A 104 1.21 -12.43 1.60
C LEU A 104 0.41 -13.14 2.71
N GLY A 105 -0.35 -14.21 2.38
CA GLY A 105 -1.12 -15.00 3.35
C GLY A 105 -2.37 -14.31 3.86
N TRP A 106 -3.06 -13.61 2.98
CA TRP A 106 -4.36 -12.99 3.22
C TRP A 106 -4.38 -12.04 4.43
N PRO A 107 -3.51 -11.02 4.48
CA PRO A 107 -3.58 -9.99 5.51
C PRO A 107 -4.90 -9.21 5.39
N THR A 108 -5.36 -8.66 6.51
CA THR A 108 -6.46 -7.68 6.47
C THR A 108 -5.99 -6.45 5.69
N LEU A 109 -6.72 -6.08 4.65
CA LEU A 109 -6.40 -4.97 3.77
C LEU A 109 -7.55 -3.97 3.72
N PHE A 110 -7.28 -2.71 3.98
CA PHE A 110 -8.16 -1.58 3.72
C PHE A 110 -7.62 -0.78 2.53
N CYS A 111 -8.38 -0.82 1.45
CA CYS A 111 -8.03 -0.15 0.20
C CYS A 111 -9.30 0.33 -0.53
N ASN A 112 -9.12 0.76 -1.76
CA ASN A 112 -10.19 1.25 -2.63
C ASN A 112 -10.80 0.12 -3.47
N SER A 113 -11.75 0.44 -4.34
CA SER A 113 -12.40 -0.52 -5.23
C SER A 113 -12.47 0.00 -6.66
N LEU A 114 -12.32 -0.89 -7.63
CA LEU A 114 -12.62 -0.59 -9.03
C LEU A 114 -14.10 -0.83 -9.30
N GLU A 115 -14.64 -0.06 -10.21
CA GLU A 115 -15.94 -0.33 -10.85
C GLU A 115 -15.68 -1.17 -12.10
N VAL A 116 -16.29 -2.35 -12.16
CA VAL A 116 -16.04 -3.33 -13.21
C VAL A 116 -17.38 -3.74 -13.83
N ALA A 117 -17.49 -3.66 -15.14
CA ALA A 117 -18.66 -4.11 -15.88
C ALA A 117 -18.73 -5.64 -15.95
N GLU A 118 -19.88 -6.19 -16.37
CA GLU A 118 -20.10 -7.64 -16.45
C GLU A 118 -19.13 -8.35 -17.41
N ASP A 119 -18.66 -7.67 -18.44
CA ASP A 119 -17.68 -8.16 -19.40
C ASP A 119 -16.23 -8.05 -18.91
N GLY A 120 -16.00 -7.48 -17.72
CA GLY A 120 -14.68 -7.30 -17.12
C GLY A 120 -14.01 -5.98 -17.48
N GLU A 121 -14.62 -5.07 -18.24
CA GLU A 121 -14.10 -3.72 -18.49
C GLU A 121 -14.05 -2.94 -17.17
N ILE A 122 -12.93 -2.26 -16.89
CA ILE A 122 -12.82 -1.35 -15.77
C ILE A 122 -13.39 -0.01 -16.18
N THR A 123 -14.52 0.34 -15.62
CA THR A 123 -15.30 1.54 -15.98
C THR A 123 -15.07 2.73 -15.07
N GLY A 124 -14.47 2.51 -13.90
CA GLY A 124 -14.21 3.55 -12.93
C GLY A 124 -13.54 3.04 -11.67
N PHE A 125 -13.46 3.90 -10.68
CA PHE A 125 -12.93 3.58 -9.37
C PHE A 125 -13.71 4.31 -8.27
N LYS A 126 -13.68 3.73 -7.07
CA LYS A 126 -14.32 4.28 -5.88
C LYS A 126 -13.32 4.35 -4.75
N MET A 127 -13.02 5.57 -4.32
CA MET A 127 -12.23 5.80 -3.10
C MET A 127 -13.07 5.46 -1.87
N ARG A 128 -12.49 4.69 -0.95
CA ARG A 128 -13.16 4.24 0.28
C ARG A 128 -13.49 5.40 1.20
N VAL A 129 -12.52 6.29 1.43
CA VAL A 129 -12.63 7.46 2.29
C VAL A 129 -11.48 8.42 1.98
N GLU A 130 -11.70 9.71 2.20
CA GLU A 130 -10.63 10.72 2.09
C GLU A 130 -9.54 10.48 3.15
N GLN A 131 -8.27 10.72 2.76
CA GLN A 131 -7.11 10.52 3.63
C GLN A 131 -7.15 9.13 4.31
N SER A 132 -7.33 8.08 3.50
CA SER A 132 -7.68 6.73 3.94
C SER A 132 -6.79 6.21 5.07
N LYS A 133 -5.48 6.47 5.01
CA LYS A 133 -4.48 6.03 5.98
C LYS A 133 -4.67 6.71 7.35
N LEU A 134 -4.76 8.05 7.36
CA LEU A 134 -4.99 8.81 8.60
C LEU A 134 -6.37 8.54 9.21
N SER A 135 -7.42 8.52 8.38
CA SER A 135 -8.80 8.27 8.82
C SER A 135 -8.93 6.88 9.46
N THR A 136 -8.27 5.87 8.89
CA THR A 136 -8.28 4.51 9.43
C THR A 136 -7.58 4.45 10.79
N VAL A 137 -6.39 5.05 10.92
CA VAL A 137 -5.67 5.08 12.21
C VAL A 137 -6.50 5.78 13.28
N LYS A 138 -7.10 6.92 12.99
CA LYS A 138 -7.97 7.64 13.94
C LYS A 138 -9.20 6.82 14.34
N ALA A 139 -9.81 6.09 13.40
CA ALA A 139 -10.94 5.21 13.69
C ALA A 139 -10.55 4.07 14.62
N LEU A 140 -9.40 3.43 14.39
CA LEU A 140 -8.87 2.38 15.27
C LEU A 140 -8.58 2.90 16.69
N GLN A 141 -8.00 4.09 16.80
CA GLN A 141 -7.75 4.75 18.08
C GLN A 141 -9.07 5.07 18.82
N SER A 142 -10.11 5.50 18.09
CA SER A 142 -11.41 5.82 18.69
C SER A 142 -12.12 4.62 19.31
N ILE A 143 -11.75 3.40 18.91
CA ILE A 143 -12.28 2.14 19.46
C ILE A 143 -11.26 1.45 20.40
N GLY A 144 -10.24 2.17 20.86
CA GLY A 144 -9.35 1.73 21.96
C GLY A 144 -8.07 1.02 21.53
N PHE A 145 -7.65 1.09 20.27
CA PHE A 145 -6.35 0.57 19.85
C PHE A 145 -5.25 1.62 20.02
N ASP A 146 -4.09 1.18 20.51
CA ASP A 146 -2.82 1.88 20.34
C ASP A 146 -2.26 1.53 18.95
N THR A 147 -2.15 2.49 18.05
CA THR A 147 -1.66 2.25 16.70
C THR A 147 -0.14 2.41 16.60
N ILE A 148 0.49 1.55 15.82
CA ILE A 148 1.87 1.69 15.34
C ILE A 148 1.78 1.75 13.83
N ALA A 149 2.48 2.67 13.17
CA ALA A 149 2.36 2.82 11.73
C ALA A 149 3.72 2.84 11.02
N SER A 150 3.77 2.27 9.83
CA SER A 150 4.94 2.37 8.95
C SER A 150 4.54 2.48 7.49
N GLY A 151 5.31 3.28 6.75
CA GLY A 151 5.17 3.52 5.33
C GLY A 151 6.43 4.14 4.73
N ASP A 152 6.46 4.32 3.41
CA ASP A 152 7.65 4.76 2.66
C ASP A 152 7.56 6.19 2.12
N SER A 153 6.36 6.75 2.05
CA SER A 153 6.08 7.95 1.26
C SER A 153 5.27 9.04 1.99
N TYR A 154 5.12 10.20 1.34
CA TYR A 154 4.47 11.37 1.96
C TYR A 154 3.02 11.12 2.36
N ASN A 155 2.27 10.28 1.63
CA ASN A 155 0.88 9.95 1.96
C ASN A 155 0.74 9.11 3.25
N ASP A 156 1.85 8.52 3.75
CA ASP A 156 1.89 7.77 5.00
C ASP A 156 2.09 8.64 6.24
N LEU A 157 2.64 9.84 6.06
CA LEU A 157 3.02 10.70 7.18
C LEU A 157 1.86 10.99 8.13
N GLY A 158 0.65 11.14 7.60
CA GLY A 158 -0.54 11.35 8.43
C GLY A 158 -0.79 10.20 9.40
N MET A 159 -0.73 8.95 8.95
CA MET A 159 -0.91 7.79 9.83
C MET A 159 0.30 7.57 10.76
N ILE A 160 1.53 7.81 10.26
CA ILE A 160 2.77 7.68 11.02
C ILE A 160 2.78 8.65 12.21
N GLN A 161 2.51 9.93 11.97
CA GLN A 161 2.54 10.98 13.00
C GLN A 161 1.36 10.88 13.98
N ALA A 162 0.21 10.35 13.56
CA ALA A 162 -0.95 10.17 14.42
C ALA A 162 -0.84 8.93 15.32
N SER A 163 0.06 8.01 15.02
CA SER A 163 0.22 6.77 15.78
C SER A 163 1.10 6.95 17.02
N LYS A 164 0.94 6.04 17.99
CA LYS A 164 1.75 6.02 19.23
C LYS A 164 3.25 5.86 18.93
N ALA A 165 3.57 5.08 17.91
CA ALA A 165 4.90 5.01 17.31
C ALA A 165 4.76 4.95 15.79
N GLY A 166 5.64 5.64 15.08
CA GLY A 166 5.62 5.71 13.64
C GLY A 166 7.01 5.64 13.05
N PHE A 167 7.14 4.95 11.92
CA PHE A 167 8.41 4.64 11.29
C PHE A 167 8.35 4.86 9.80
N LEU A 168 9.41 5.44 9.23
CA LEU A 168 9.66 5.40 7.81
C LEU A 168 10.35 4.09 7.44
N PHE A 169 9.93 3.47 6.36
CA PHE A 169 10.55 2.23 5.89
C PHE A 169 10.92 2.34 4.41
N ARG A 170 12.20 2.19 4.09
CA ARG A 170 12.75 2.32 2.72
C ARG A 170 12.37 3.62 2.04
N SER A 171 12.18 4.67 2.83
CA SER A 171 11.83 6.00 2.33
C SER A 171 12.99 6.67 1.61
N THR A 172 12.67 7.63 0.75
CA THR A 172 13.67 8.43 0.07
C THR A 172 14.46 9.31 1.04
N ASP A 173 15.71 9.63 0.68
CA ASP A 173 16.54 10.53 1.50
C ASP A 173 15.91 11.92 1.69
N LYS A 174 15.11 12.36 0.70
CA LYS A 174 14.36 13.60 0.80
C LYS A 174 13.34 13.55 1.93
N ILE A 175 12.53 12.50 2.02
CA ILE A 175 11.52 12.36 3.09
C ILE A 175 12.19 12.26 4.46
N LYS A 176 13.29 11.49 4.57
CA LYS A 176 14.08 11.38 5.81
C LYS A 176 14.64 12.74 6.24
N ALA A 177 15.10 13.56 5.29
CA ALA A 177 15.60 14.91 5.57
C ALA A 177 14.49 15.89 5.96
N ASP A 178 13.32 15.80 5.33
CA ASP A 178 12.17 16.65 5.64
C ASP A 178 11.55 16.31 7.02
N TYR A 179 11.68 15.04 7.49
CA TYR A 179 11.11 14.54 8.73
C TYR A 179 12.14 13.81 9.61
N PRO A 180 13.23 14.47 10.02
CA PRO A 180 14.34 13.83 10.76
C PRO A 180 13.94 13.31 12.14
N GLN A 181 12.78 13.69 12.66
CA GLN A 181 12.25 13.23 13.95
C GLN A 181 11.58 11.85 13.84
N ILE A 182 11.30 11.35 12.63
CA ILE A 182 10.68 10.04 12.43
C ILE A 182 11.80 9.03 12.19
N PRO A 183 11.95 7.99 13.03
CA PRO A 183 12.93 6.94 12.80
C PRO A 183 12.71 6.24 11.46
N ALA A 184 13.80 5.98 10.74
CA ALA A 184 13.77 5.36 9.42
C ALA A 184 14.58 4.05 9.42
N TYR A 185 14.04 3.02 8.78
CA TYR A 185 14.64 1.70 8.70
C TYR A 185 14.65 1.18 7.25
N GLU A 186 15.64 0.35 6.93
CA GLU A 186 15.85 -0.18 5.58
C GLU A 186 15.58 -1.69 5.51
N THR A 187 15.64 -2.39 6.64
CA THR A 187 15.46 -3.83 6.70
C THR A 187 14.24 -4.21 7.55
N TYR A 188 13.61 -5.33 7.22
CA TYR A 188 12.50 -5.84 8.01
C TYR A 188 12.90 -6.21 9.44
N GLU A 189 14.13 -6.65 9.65
CA GLU A 189 14.66 -6.96 10.98
C GLU A 189 14.69 -5.73 11.87
N GLU A 190 15.21 -4.60 11.37
CA GLU A 190 15.24 -3.33 12.09
C GLU A 190 13.85 -2.83 12.40
N LEU A 191 12.94 -2.82 11.40
CA LEU A 191 11.56 -2.39 11.59
C LEU A 191 10.82 -3.27 12.61
N LEU A 192 11.00 -4.59 12.54
CA LEU A 192 10.40 -5.53 13.48
C LEU A 192 10.88 -5.31 14.92
N GLY A 193 12.20 -5.06 15.08
CA GLY A 193 12.81 -4.70 16.37
C GLY A 193 12.18 -3.41 16.94
N ALA A 194 12.08 -2.37 16.12
CA ALA A 194 11.48 -1.10 16.52
C ALA A 194 9.99 -1.23 16.91
N ILE A 195 9.21 -2.04 16.18
CA ILE A 195 7.82 -2.31 16.52
C ILE A 195 7.73 -3.08 17.85
N LYS A 196 8.56 -4.10 18.05
CA LYS A 196 8.62 -4.85 19.34
C LYS A 196 8.93 -3.94 20.52
N ASP A 197 9.85 -2.99 20.35
CA ASP A 197 10.21 -2.04 21.41
C ASP A 197 9.08 -1.03 21.71
N ALA A 198 8.34 -0.62 20.70
CA ALA A 198 7.19 0.28 20.86
C ALA A 198 5.98 -0.36 21.56
N ILE A 199 5.89 -1.69 21.59
CA ILE A 199 4.80 -2.46 22.22
C ILE A 199 5.08 -2.73 23.71
N LYS A 200 6.33 -2.65 24.15
CA LYS A 200 6.70 -2.82 25.57
C LYS A 200 6.18 -1.65 26.41
#